data_32dad10e680316d068fa792ba29c258d
#
_entry.id   32dad10e680316d068fa792ba29c258d
#
_cell.length_a   1.000
_cell.length_b   1.000
_cell.length_c   1.000
_cell.angle_alpha   90.00
_cell.angle_beta   90.00
_cell.angle_gamma   90.00
#
_symmetry.space_group_name_H-M   'P 1'
#
loop_
_entity.id
_entity.type
_entity.pdbx_description
1 polymer ?
#
loop_
_entity_poly.entity_id
_entity_poly.type
_entity_poly.pdbx_seq_one_letter_code
_entity_poly.pdbx_strand_id
1 'polypeptide(L)'
;VQTSMGWLDYDYLILAGGIRDAFDVWFGNDQRTIDYTRMHYSSSYLPNREMLSLKQRVHAFKGGTLVMTMPPPPHRCPPSPYERACLIAAIFKRKKIPGKVVILDPKPRLAPISAGYQQAFKELYPDIIVHVPNAQVKSVDPYKRHISTKAGDFDFDEAILMPPHQAADMVWHAGLIGKGP
;
A
#
# COMPACT_ATOMS: atom_id res chain seq x y z
N VAL A 1 -14.96 24.69 -16.54
CA VAL A 1 -14.57 24.11 -15.23
C VAL A 1 -14.25 25.21 -14.23
N GLN A 2 -14.66 25.06 -12.99
CA GLN A 2 -14.33 26.00 -11.92
C GLN A 2 -12.94 25.69 -11.32
N THR A 3 -12.12 26.70 -11.19
CA THR A 3 -10.78 26.64 -10.59
C THR A 3 -10.65 27.68 -9.48
N SER A 4 -9.55 27.63 -8.72
CA SER A 4 -9.21 28.68 -7.73
C SER A 4 -9.01 30.06 -8.37
N MET A 5 -8.81 30.13 -9.69
CA MET A 5 -8.60 31.36 -10.45
C MET A 5 -9.84 31.80 -11.25
N GLY A 6 -10.97 31.12 -11.07
CA GLY A 6 -12.22 31.41 -11.75
C GLY A 6 -12.70 30.32 -12.71
N TRP A 7 -13.66 30.63 -13.53
CA TRP A 7 -14.21 29.71 -14.53
C TRP A 7 -13.34 29.70 -15.79
N LEU A 8 -13.12 28.50 -16.32
CA LEU A 8 -12.43 28.27 -17.59
C LEU A 8 -13.36 27.50 -18.53
N ASP A 9 -13.55 28.03 -19.74
CA ASP A 9 -14.23 27.32 -20.82
C ASP A 9 -13.24 26.35 -21.48
N TYR A 10 -13.74 25.24 -22.02
CA TYR A 10 -12.93 24.20 -22.66
C TYR A 10 -13.75 23.43 -23.69
N ASP A 11 -13.11 22.99 -24.76
CA ASP A 11 -13.68 22.04 -25.72
C ASP A 11 -13.41 20.57 -25.27
N TYR A 12 -12.24 20.32 -24.65
CA TYR A 12 -11.84 19.02 -24.10
C TYR A 12 -11.27 19.20 -22.71
N LEU A 13 -11.66 18.29 -21.79
CA LEU A 13 -11.17 18.26 -20.42
C LEU A 13 -10.51 16.91 -20.12
N ILE A 14 -9.23 16.93 -19.73
CA ILE A 14 -8.50 15.75 -19.30
C ILE A 14 -8.34 15.79 -17.78
N LEU A 15 -8.94 14.82 -17.08
CA LEU A 15 -8.79 14.64 -15.64
C LEU A 15 -7.73 13.59 -15.35
N ALA A 16 -6.58 14.00 -14.83
CA ALA A 16 -5.44 13.15 -14.52
C ALA A 16 -5.04 13.24 -13.05
N GLY A 17 -6.01 13.21 -12.14
CA GLY A 17 -5.81 13.38 -10.69
C GLY A 17 -5.19 12.19 -9.95
N GLY A 18 -4.93 11.07 -10.64
CA GLY A 18 -4.34 9.88 -10.05
C GLY A 18 -5.34 9.08 -9.20
N ILE A 19 -4.88 8.60 -8.05
CA ILE A 19 -5.65 7.77 -7.12
C ILE A 19 -5.82 8.46 -5.77
N ARG A 20 -6.77 7.96 -4.97
CA ARG A 20 -6.81 8.13 -3.53
C ARG A 20 -6.60 6.79 -2.82
N ASP A 21 -6.00 6.82 -1.65
CA ASP A 21 -5.93 5.71 -0.71
C ASP A 21 -7.27 5.60 0.05
N ALA A 22 -8.04 4.54 -0.22
CA ALA A 22 -9.37 4.37 0.35
C ALA A 22 -9.34 3.68 1.73
N PHE A 23 -8.76 4.34 2.73
CA PHE A 23 -8.75 3.84 4.12
C PHE A 23 -10.15 3.70 4.73
N ASP A 24 -11.12 4.44 4.21
CA ASP A 24 -12.54 4.33 4.56
C ASP A 24 -13.12 2.94 4.31
N VAL A 25 -12.55 2.15 3.39
CA VAL A 25 -12.92 0.74 3.17
C VAL A 25 -12.63 -0.12 4.40
N TRP A 26 -11.57 0.19 5.16
CA TRP A 26 -11.20 -0.54 6.37
C TRP A 26 -11.82 0.02 7.64
N PHE A 27 -11.95 1.35 7.73
CA PHE A 27 -12.28 2.07 8.95
C PHE A 27 -13.62 2.83 8.90
N GLY A 28 -14.34 2.77 7.77
CA GLY A 28 -15.56 3.56 7.59
C GLY A 28 -15.29 5.05 7.76
N ASN A 29 -16.09 5.71 8.59
CA ASN A 29 -15.97 7.14 8.87
C ASN A 29 -15.09 7.46 10.10
N ASP A 30 -14.32 6.50 10.61
CA ASP A 30 -13.42 6.73 11.75
C ASP A 30 -12.18 7.51 11.31
N GLN A 31 -12.33 8.82 11.18
CA GLN A 31 -11.26 9.72 10.74
C GLN A 31 -10.04 9.66 11.67
N ARG A 32 -10.25 9.45 12.98
CA ARG A 32 -9.15 9.35 13.95
C ARG A 32 -8.25 8.15 13.66
N THR A 33 -8.84 6.99 13.38
CA THR A 33 -8.09 5.77 13.03
C THR A 33 -7.46 5.87 11.65
N ILE A 34 -8.12 6.52 10.69
CA ILE A 34 -7.55 6.83 9.37
C ILE A 34 -6.30 7.69 9.51
N ASP A 35 -6.37 8.80 10.23
CA ASP A 35 -5.25 9.73 10.41
C ASP A 35 -4.10 9.07 11.16
N TYR A 36 -4.40 8.31 12.22
CA TYR A 36 -3.41 7.52 12.94
C TYR A 36 -2.68 6.54 12.00
N THR A 37 -3.44 5.81 11.19
CA THR A 37 -2.88 4.82 10.25
C THR A 37 -1.98 5.49 9.20
N ARG A 38 -2.43 6.59 8.64
CA ARG A 38 -1.63 7.38 7.67
C ARG A 38 -0.34 7.92 8.28
N MET A 39 -0.40 8.36 9.51
CA MET A 39 0.77 8.89 10.22
C MET A 39 1.80 7.78 10.52
N HIS A 40 1.33 6.62 10.98
CA HIS A 40 2.19 5.57 11.52
C HIS A 40 2.51 4.45 10.50
N TYR A 41 1.63 4.19 9.53
CA TYR A 41 1.74 3.02 8.64
C TYR A 41 1.39 3.35 7.18
N SER A 42 1.67 4.58 6.75
CA SER A 42 1.29 5.09 5.44
C SER A 42 1.69 4.21 4.25
N SER A 43 0.84 4.22 3.24
CA SER A 43 1.07 3.51 1.97
C SER A 43 2.23 4.11 1.16
N SER A 44 2.40 5.43 1.27
CA SER A 44 3.38 6.21 0.50
C SER A 44 3.28 6.04 -1.02
N TYR A 45 2.06 5.87 -1.54
CA TYR A 45 1.78 5.92 -2.96
C TYR A 45 1.55 7.34 -3.47
N LEU A 46 1.16 8.26 -2.58
CA LEU A 46 0.94 9.66 -2.90
C LEU A 46 2.20 10.47 -2.63
N PRO A 47 2.52 11.48 -3.48
CA PRO A 47 3.70 12.32 -3.32
C PRO A 47 3.47 13.37 -2.22
N ASN A 48 3.60 12.96 -0.97
CA ASN A 48 3.40 13.80 0.19
C ASN A 48 4.43 13.51 1.29
N ARG A 49 4.24 14.07 2.49
CA ARG A 49 5.13 13.87 3.64
C ARG A 49 5.20 12.43 4.14
N GLU A 50 4.25 11.58 3.78
CA GLU A 50 4.23 10.16 4.16
C GLU A 50 5.45 9.41 3.63
N MET A 51 5.99 9.82 2.46
CA MET A 51 7.21 9.22 1.88
C MET A 51 8.43 9.41 2.79
N LEU A 52 8.57 10.58 3.41
CA LEU A 52 9.65 10.86 4.36
C LEU A 52 9.47 10.06 5.65
N SER A 53 8.25 9.98 6.16
CA SER A 53 7.90 9.16 7.32
C SER A 53 8.24 7.69 7.08
N LEU A 54 7.83 7.12 5.95
CA LEU A 54 8.15 5.74 5.59
C LEU A 54 9.67 5.52 5.53
N LYS A 55 10.40 6.41 4.86
CA LYS A 55 11.87 6.34 4.79
C LYS A 55 12.48 6.29 6.19
N GLN A 56 12.06 7.19 7.09
CA GLN A 56 12.56 7.24 8.47
C GLN A 56 12.26 5.96 9.24
N ARG A 57 11.03 5.44 9.15
CA ARG A 57 10.60 4.21 9.84
C ARG A 57 11.37 2.98 9.36
N VAL A 58 11.53 2.80 8.04
CA VAL A 58 12.32 1.70 7.47
C VAL A 58 13.80 1.79 7.90
N HIS A 59 14.36 2.99 7.95
CA HIS A 59 15.75 3.18 8.41
C HIS A 59 15.93 3.02 9.92
N ALA A 60 14.90 3.27 10.71
CA ALA A 60 14.89 3.10 12.17
C ALA A 60 14.56 1.67 12.62
N PHE A 61 14.03 0.84 11.73
CA PHE A 61 13.63 -0.54 12.03
C PHE A 61 14.83 -1.36 12.52
N LYS A 62 14.64 -2.09 13.63
CA LYS A 62 15.71 -2.84 14.29
C LYS A 62 15.59 -4.36 14.16
N GLY A 63 14.45 -4.85 13.68
CA GLY A 63 14.17 -6.27 13.52
C GLY A 63 12.70 -6.60 13.78
N GLY A 64 12.34 -7.87 13.55
CA GLY A 64 10.97 -8.34 13.67
C GLY A 64 10.25 -8.43 12.31
N THR A 65 8.94 -8.28 12.32
CA THR A 65 8.10 -8.43 11.12
C THR A 65 7.65 -7.07 10.59
N LEU A 66 8.06 -6.74 9.36
CA LEU A 66 7.51 -5.64 8.59
C LEU A 66 6.45 -6.21 7.63
N VAL A 67 5.18 -5.87 7.85
CA VAL A 67 4.09 -6.31 7.00
C VAL A 67 3.80 -5.27 5.93
N MET A 68 3.57 -5.71 4.71
CA MET A 68 3.08 -4.89 3.60
C MET A 68 1.75 -5.46 3.11
N THR A 69 0.65 -4.72 3.22
CA THR A 69 -0.58 -5.08 2.53
C THR A 69 -0.47 -4.69 1.06
N MET A 70 -1.15 -5.41 0.17
CA MET A 70 -1.30 -5.00 -1.21
C MET A 70 -2.75 -4.62 -1.48
N PRO A 71 -2.99 -3.53 -2.24
CA PRO A 71 -4.35 -3.20 -2.68
C PRO A 71 -4.90 -4.31 -3.58
N PRO A 72 -6.19 -4.63 -3.50
CA PRO A 72 -6.82 -5.52 -4.49
C PRO A 72 -6.79 -4.88 -5.88
N PRO A 73 -6.70 -5.68 -6.97
CA PRO A 73 -6.81 -5.17 -8.33
C PRO A 73 -8.21 -4.57 -8.61
N PRO A 74 -8.28 -3.52 -9.45
CA PRO A 74 -7.18 -2.80 -10.09
C PRO A 74 -6.52 -1.82 -9.12
N HIS A 75 -5.20 -1.69 -9.19
CA HIS A 75 -4.49 -0.70 -8.38
C HIS A 75 -3.33 -0.05 -9.15
N ARG A 76 -2.89 1.11 -8.69
CA ARG A 76 -1.77 1.84 -9.28
C ARG A 76 -0.48 1.03 -9.14
N CYS A 77 0.29 0.92 -10.23
CA CYS A 77 1.61 0.33 -10.29
C CYS A 77 1.68 -1.09 -9.68
N PRO A 78 1.10 -2.10 -10.35
CA PRO A 78 1.02 -3.47 -9.83
C PRO A 78 2.37 -4.10 -9.37
N PRO A 79 3.53 -3.84 -10.00
CA PRO A 79 4.81 -4.39 -9.52
C PRO A 79 5.39 -3.69 -8.28
N SER A 80 4.99 -2.44 -8.02
CA SER A 80 5.58 -1.59 -6.98
C SER A 80 5.66 -2.22 -5.58
N PRO A 81 4.67 -2.97 -5.06
CA PRO A 81 4.81 -3.60 -3.75
C PRO A 81 5.96 -4.61 -3.69
N TYR A 82 6.17 -5.39 -4.75
CA TYR A 82 7.26 -6.36 -4.82
C TYR A 82 8.63 -5.69 -4.94
N GLU A 83 8.73 -4.63 -5.76
CA GLU A 83 9.94 -3.81 -5.86
C GLU A 83 10.29 -3.18 -4.52
N ARG A 84 9.29 -2.63 -3.83
CA ARG A 84 9.46 -2.04 -2.50
C ARG A 84 9.94 -3.06 -1.48
N ALA A 85 9.37 -4.27 -1.49
CA ALA A 85 9.83 -5.35 -0.64
C ALA A 85 11.30 -5.71 -0.90
N CYS A 86 11.72 -5.79 -2.15
CA CYS A 86 13.13 -6.00 -2.51
C CYS A 86 14.04 -4.88 -2.01
N LEU A 87 13.63 -3.62 -2.15
CA LEU A 87 14.41 -2.47 -1.65
C LEU A 87 14.57 -2.49 -0.13
N ILE A 88 13.50 -2.81 0.61
CA ILE A 88 13.53 -2.93 2.07
C ILE A 88 14.40 -4.13 2.48
N ALA A 89 14.23 -5.28 1.83
CA ALA A 89 15.04 -6.47 2.09
C ALA A 89 16.53 -6.22 1.82
N ALA A 90 16.87 -5.45 0.79
CA ALA A 90 18.25 -5.03 0.53
C ALA A 90 18.82 -4.18 1.68
N ILE A 91 18.00 -3.29 2.28
CA ILE A 91 18.41 -2.53 3.47
C ILE A 91 18.64 -3.48 4.64
N PHE A 92 17.73 -4.43 4.89
CA PHE A 92 17.84 -5.39 5.99
C PHE A 92 19.12 -6.22 5.83
N LYS A 93 19.34 -6.77 4.64
CA LYS A 93 20.55 -7.56 4.33
C LYS A 93 21.83 -6.75 4.54
N ARG A 94 21.92 -5.55 3.97
CA ARG A 94 23.08 -4.67 4.07
C ARG A 94 23.38 -4.25 5.51
N LYS A 95 22.35 -3.93 6.29
CA LYS A 95 22.48 -3.49 7.68
C LYS A 95 22.47 -4.64 8.69
N LYS A 96 22.33 -5.87 8.24
CA LYS A 96 22.20 -7.07 9.09
C LYS A 96 21.05 -6.97 10.10
N ILE A 97 19.91 -6.40 9.68
CA ILE A 97 18.71 -6.29 10.51
C ILE A 97 18.04 -7.67 10.57
N PRO A 98 17.78 -8.24 11.76
CA PRO A 98 17.12 -9.54 11.91
C PRO A 98 15.61 -9.39 11.73
N GLY A 99 15.15 -9.16 10.48
CA GLY A 99 13.76 -8.87 10.18
C GLY A 99 13.27 -9.57 8.93
N LYS A 100 11.93 -9.67 8.82
CA LYS A 100 11.23 -10.20 7.65
C LYS A 100 10.34 -9.13 7.05
N VAL A 101 10.17 -9.18 5.73
CA VAL A 101 9.19 -8.41 4.97
C VAL A 101 8.10 -9.38 4.51
N VAL A 102 6.92 -9.28 5.09
CA VAL A 102 5.77 -10.14 4.78
C VAL A 102 4.84 -9.39 3.84
N ILE A 103 4.64 -9.90 2.63
CA ILE A 103 3.76 -9.32 1.62
C ILE A 103 2.42 -10.03 1.69
N LEU A 104 1.36 -9.35 2.11
CA LEU A 104 -0.01 -9.84 2.10
C LEU A 104 -0.66 -9.52 0.75
N ASP A 105 -0.62 -10.47 -0.16
CA ASP A 105 -1.08 -10.33 -1.54
C ASP A 105 -2.50 -10.87 -1.69
N PRO A 106 -3.50 -10.07 -2.11
CA PRO A 106 -4.85 -10.57 -2.36
C PRO A 106 -4.93 -11.53 -3.55
N LYS A 107 -3.92 -11.55 -4.43
CA LYS A 107 -3.86 -12.42 -5.60
C LYS A 107 -3.37 -13.82 -5.24
N PRO A 108 -3.73 -14.85 -6.05
CA PRO A 108 -3.30 -16.23 -5.81
C PRO A 108 -1.81 -16.47 -6.16
N ARG A 109 -1.18 -15.52 -6.85
CA ARG A 109 0.24 -15.60 -7.27
C ARG A 109 0.81 -14.22 -7.52
N LEU A 110 2.14 -14.13 -7.51
CA LEU A 110 2.85 -12.93 -7.94
C LEU A 110 2.43 -12.55 -9.37
N ALA A 111 2.05 -11.31 -9.56
CA ALA A 111 1.69 -10.74 -10.87
C ALA A 111 1.74 -9.21 -10.81
N PRO A 112 2.29 -8.53 -11.83
CA PRO A 112 2.97 -9.06 -13.04
C PRO A 112 4.39 -9.55 -12.77
N ILE A 113 5.07 -10.06 -13.81
CA ILE A 113 6.50 -10.45 -13.78
C ILE A 113 6.79 -11.53 -12.72
N SER A 114 5.89 -12.54 -12.62
CA SER A 114 5.94 -13.58 -11.59
C SER A 114 7.32 -14.27 -11.48
N ALA A 115 7.87 -14.73 -12.59
CA ALA A 115 9.13 -15.47 -12.61
C ALA A 115 10.30 -14.65 -12.06
N GLY A 116 10.40 -13.38 -12.46
CA GLY A 116 11.49 -12.49 -12.01
C GLY A 116 11.43 -12.22 -10.50
N TYR A 117 10.24 -11.96 -9.95
CA TYR A 117 10.09 -11.76 -8.51
C TYR A 117 10.28 -13.04 -7.71
N GLN A 118 9.78 -14.20 -8.19
CA GLN A 118 10.03 -15.50 -7.55
C GLN A 118 11.52 -15.79 -7.46
N GLN A 119 12.25 -15.57 -8.56
CA GLN A 119 13.69 -15.73 -8.61
C GLN A 119 14.39 -14.79 -7.63
N ALA A 120 14.07 -13.49 -7.66
CA ALA A 120 14.68 -12.51 -6.78
C ALA A 120 14.43 -12.83 -5.28
N PHE A 121 13.22 -13.21 -4.91
CA PHE A 121 12.89 -13.55 -3.53
C PHE A 121 13.67 -14.78 -3.07
N LYS A 122 13.76 -15.83 -3.92
CA LYS A 122 14.44 -17.07 -3.61
C LYS A 122 15.97 -16.91 -3.58
N GLU A 123 16.56 -16.20 -4.53
CA GLU A 123 18.03 -16.15 -4.67
C GLU A 123 18.66 -15.01 -3.87
N LEU A 124 18.00 -13.84 -3.82
CA LEU A 124 18.57 -12.65 -3.18
C LEU A 124 18.12 -12.47 -1.73
N TYR A 125 16.89 -12.89 -1.40
CA TYR A 125 16.24 -12.61 -0.10
C TYR A 125 15.48 -13.81 0.48
N PRO A 126 16.07 -15.05 0.47
CA PRO A 126 15.35 -16.29 0.80
C PRO A 126 14.76 -16.29 2.21
N ASP A 127 15.43 -15.65 3.17
CA ASP A 127 15.00 -15.65 4.58
C ASP A 127 14.40 -14.32 5.02
N ILE A 128 14.30 -13.34 4.09
CA ILE A 128 13.86 -11.98 4.41
C ILE A 128 12.48 -11.71 3.84
N ILE A 129 12.18 -12.09 2.59
CA ILE A 129 10.87 -11.83 1.97
C ILE A 129 9.98 -13.06 2.07
N VAL A 130 8.78 -12.86 2.62
CA VAL A 130 7.71 -13.87 2.69
C VAL A 130 6.52 -13.36 1.89
N HIS A 131 6.15 -14.06 0.83
CA HIS A 131 4.95 -13.78 0.03
C HIS A 131 3.80 -14.67 0.51
N VAL A 132 2.70 -14.04 0.92
CA VAL A 132 1.47 -14.72 1.35
C VAL A 132 0.38 -14.45 0.31
N PRO A 133 0.07 -15.41 -0.57
CA PRO A 133 -0.98 -15.27 -1.56
C PRO A 133 -2.38 -15.41 -0.92
N ASN A 134 -3.41 -14.95 -1.64
CA ASN A 134 -4.82 -14.98 -1.21
C ASN A 134 -5.07 -14.24 0.12
N ALA A 135 -4.18 -13.34 0.51
CA ALA A 135 -4.24 -12.59 1.76
C ALA A 135 -5.01 -11.27 1.62
N GLN A 136 -6.22 -11.33 1.05
CA GLN A 136 -7.09 -10.15 1.00
C GLN A 136 -7.42 -9.70 2.43
N VAL A 137 -7.10 -8.45 2.75
CA VAL A 137 -7.37 -7.84 4.05
C VAL A 137 -8.87 -7.79 4.32
N LYS A 138 -9.28 -8.26 5.50
CA LYS A 138 -10.64 -8.18 6.05
C LYS A 138 -10.78 -7.03 7.02
N SER A 139 -9.82 -6.90 7.93
CA SER A 139 -9.78 -5.83 8.92
C SER A 139 -8.34 -5.51 9.33
N VAL A 140 -8.15 -4.29 9.82
CA VAL A 140 -6.87 -3.79 10.35
C VAL A 140 -7.15 -3.17 11.70
N ASP A 141 -6.38 -3.53 12.72
CA ASP A 141 -6.31 -2.82 13.99
C ASP A 141 -4.91 -2.19 14.11
N PRO A 142 -4.75 -0.91 13.75
CA PRO A 142 -3.44 -0.27 13.76
C PRO A 142 -2.90 -0.03 15.18
N TYR A 143 -3.76 0.00 16.19
CA TYR A 143 -3.37 0.21 17.58
C TYR A 143 -2.81 -1.08 18.21
N LYS A 144 -3.41 -2.22 17.87
CA LYS A 144 -2.94 -3.54 18.29
C LYS A 144 -1.88 -4.12 17.36
N ARG A 145 -1.59 -3.45 16.25
CA ARG A 145 -0.66 -3.93 15.21
C ARG A 145 -1.05 -5.28 14.64
N HIS A 146 -2.33 -5.41 14.31
CA HIS A 146 -2.95 -6.66 13.89
C HIS A 146 -3.69 -6.50 12.58
N ILE A 147 -3.57 -7.51 11.69
CA ILE A 147 -4.26 -7.55 10.39
C ILE A 147 -4.92 -8.91 10.24
N SER A 148 -6.23 -8.94 10.01
CA SER A 148 -6.95 -10.14 9.63
C SER A 148 -7.14 -10.20 8.11
N THR A 149 -6.86 -11.36 7.51
CA THR A 149 -6.96 -11.58 6.07
C THR A 149 -7.73 -12.86 5.76
N LYS A 150 -7.96 -13.13 4.46
CA LYS A 150 -8.49 -14.44 4.03
C LYS A 150 -7.49 -15.58 4.25
N ALA A 151 -6.21 -15.31 4.31
CA ALA A 151 -5.14 -16.31 4.50
C ALA A 151 -4.75 -16.53 5.98
N GLY A 152 -5.36 -15.80 6.90
CA GLY A 152 -5.06 -15.86 8.34
C GLY A 152 -4.79 -14.49 8.93
N ASP A 153 -4.34 -14.47 10.18
CA ASP A 153 -4.09 -13.28 10.97
C ASP A 153 -2.58 -13.01 11.10
N PHE A 154 -2.20 -11.75 11.12
CA PHE A 154 -0.81 -11.31 11.13
C PHE A 154 -0.62 -10.16 12.11
N ASP A 155 0.31 -10.35 13.04
CA ASP A 155 0.83 -9.28 13.88
C ASP A 155 2.08 -8.69 13.25
N PHE A 156 2.39 -7.42 13.55
CA PHE A 156 3.55 -6.75 12.97
C PHE A 156 4.26 -5.83 13.98
N ASP A 157 5.56 -5.66 13.78
CA ASP A 157 6.36 -4.66 14.49
C ASP A 157 6.37 -3.33 13.73
N GLU A 158 6.33 -3.42 12.40
CA GLU A 158 6.21 -2.29 11.48
C GLU A 158 5.30 -2.67 10.30
N ALA A 159 4.61 -1.68 9.70
CA ALA A 159 3.77 -1.97 8.55
C ALA A 159 3.81 -0.86 7.48
N ILE A 160 3.53 -1.27 6.25
CA ILE A 160 3.17 -0.40 5.13
C ILE A 160 1.76 -0.81 4.71
N LEU A 161 0.78 -0.06 5.18
CA LEU A 161 -0.62 -0.37 4.98
C LEU A 161 -1.12 0.33 3.71
N MET A 162 -1.24 -0.46 2.65
CA MET A 162 -1.75 -0.02 1.35
C MET A 162 -3.22 -0.43 1.24
N PRO A 163 -4.17 0.51 1.43
CA PRO A 163 -5.60 0.23 1.31
C PRO A 163 -5.99 0.06 -0.16
N PRO A 164 -7.24 -0.32 -0.46
CA PRO A 164 -7.74 -0.27 -1.82
C PRO A 164 -7.52 1.10 -2.46
N HIS A 165 -7.13 1.09 -3.74
CA HIS A 165 -7.01 2.32 -4.52
C HIS A 165 -8.35 2.64 -5.19
N GLN A 166 -8.70 3.90 -5.20
CA GLN A 166 -9.85 4.43 -5.93
C GLN A 166 -9.42 5.62 -6.80
N ALA A 167 -10.27 6.03 -7.73
CA ALA A 167 -10.03 7.25 -8.49
C ALA A 167 -9.98 8.46 -7.56
N ALA A 168 -9.19 9.47 -7.93
CA ALA A 168 -9.08 10.71 -7.17
C ALA A 168 -10.45 11.39 -6.99
N ASP A 169 -10.63 12.09 -5.86
CA ASP A 169 -11.91 12.70 -5.47
C ASP A 169 -12.47 13.64 -6.55
N MET A 170 -11.61 14.34 -7.31
CA MET A 170 -12.04 15.19 -8.40
C MET A 170 -12.85 14.46 -9.50
N VAL A 171 -12.56 13.17 -9.72
CA VAL A 171 -13.28 12.35 -10.72
C VAL A 171 -14.68 11.99 -10.22
N TRP A 172 -14.79 11.74 -8.90
CA TRP A 172 -16.06 11.51 -8.22
C TRP A 172 -16.92 12.77 -8.22
N HIS A 173 -16.33 13.93 -7.87
CA HIS A 173 -17.02 15.22 -7.87
C HIS A 173 -17.50 15.64 -9.26
N ALA A 174 -16.77 15.23 -10.30
CA ALA A 174 -17.19 15.48 -11.69
C ALA A 174 -18.32 14.55 -12.17
N GLY A 175 -18.76 13.58 -11.34
CA GLY A 175 -19.83 12.64 -11.69
C GLY A 175 -19.44 11.64 -12.79
N LEU A 176 -18.14 11.45 -13.06
CA LEU A 176 -17.63 10.58 -14.12
C LEU A 176 -17.50 9.12 -13.70
N ILE A 177 -17.63 8.83 -12.42
CA ILE A 177 -17.66 7.45 -11.90
C ILE A 177 -19.09 7.16 -11.51
N GLY A 178 -19.72 6.24 -12.24
CA GLY A 178 -21.03 5.71 -11.87
C GLY A 178 -20.93 4.92 -10.55
N LYS A 179 -22.05 4.81 -9.83
CA LYS A 179 -22.17 3.77 -8.81
C LYS A 179 -21.92 2.46 -9.56
N GLY A 180 -20.84 1.75 -9.22
CA GLY A 180 -20.53 0.47 -9.84
C GLY A 180 -21.72 -0.50 -9.81
N PRO A 181 -21.69 -1.54 -10.63
CA PRO A 181 -22.76 -2.53 -10.65
C PRO A 181 -22.95 -3.17 -9.29
#